data_82de8a21d30ce4cc18a35b2a131e79db
#
_entry.id   82de8a21d30ce4cc18a35b2a131e79db
#
_cell.length_a   1.000
_cell.length_b   1.000
_cell.length_c   1.000
_cell.angle_alpha   90.00
_cell.angle_beta   90.00
_cell.angle_gamma   90.00
#
_symmetry.space_group_name_H-M   'P 1'
#
loop_
_entity.id
_entity.type
_entity.pdbx_description
1 polymer ?
#
loop_
_entity_poly.entity_id
_entity_poly.type
_entity_poly.pdbx_seq_one_letter_code
_entity_poly.pdbx_strand_id
1 'polypeptide(L)'
;VRIRHDEGVFEGGISMIFVALTNSVGGFETIAPDAKLDDGKFTLIMVKTANLFELVDLIRQVLQGGKHIYDKRISYIKTNSLDIEPLSDDRMMINLDGEYGGDAPIHLQNLKNHIEFYANIDEISDDAITLPDTDELALEAIAQKFSTEAEKIEND
;
A
#
# COMPACT_ATOMS: atom_id res chain seq x y z
N VAL A 1 -16.24 -9.86 -10.35
CA VAL A 1 -15.24 -10.40 -9.42
C VAL A 1 -15.72 -10.35 -8.00
N ARG A 2 -15.16 -11.21 -7.14
CA ARG A 2 -15.23 -11.12 -5.69
C ARG A 2 -13.84 -10.84 -5.16
N ILE A 3 -13.73 -9.83 -4.30
CA ILE A 3 -12.47 -9.43 -3.68
C ILE A 3 -12.69 -9.39 -2.18
N ARG A 4 -11.95 -10.22 -1.42
CA ARG A 4 -11.93 -10.20 0.04
C ARG A 4 -10.67 -9.48 0.51
N HIS A 5 -10.82 -8.63 1.50
CA HIS A 5 -9.75 -7.87 2.12
C HIS A 5 -10.03 -7.74 3.63
N ASP A 6 -9.08 -7.22 4.40
CA ASP A 6 -9.19 -7.19 5.88
C ASP A 6 -10.45 -6.50 6.40
N GLU A 7 -10.97 -5.51 5.68
CA GLU A 7 -12.13 -4.72 6.13
C GLU A 7 -13.46 -5.23 5.56
N GLY A 8 -13.44 -6.21 4.63
CA GLY A 8 -14.68 -6.73 4.07
C GLY A 8 -14.57 -7.43 2.73
N VAL A 9 -15.67 -7.45 2.01
CA VAL A 9 -15.80 -8.11 0.72
C VAL A 9 -16.44 -7.17 -0.28
N PHE A 10 -15.83 -7.06 -1.45
CA PHE A 10 -16.44 -6.43 -2.62
C PHE A 10 -16.90 -7.50 -3.60
N GLU A 11 -18.12 -7.36 -4.14
CA GLU A 11 -18.60 -8.14 -5.28
C GLU A 11 -19.16 -7.19 -6.34
N GLY A 12 -18.68 -7.31 -7.56
CA GLY A 12 -19.17 -6.46 -8.65
C GLY A 12 -18.32 -6.51 -9.91
N GLY A 13 -18.73 -5.69 -10.87
CA GLY A 13 -17.97 -5.44 -12.08
C GLY A 13 -16.84 -4.45 -11.80
N ILE A 14 -15.67 -4.74 -12.36
CA ILE A 14 -14.52 -3.85 -12.33
C ILE A 14 -13.89 -3.78 -13.71
N SER A 15 -13.28 -2.63 -14.02
CA SER A 15 -12.51 -2.45 -15.24
C SER A 15 -11.03 -2.75 -15.01
N MET A 16 -10.52 -2.49 -13.79
CA MET A 16 -9.11 -2.60 -13.48
C MET A 16 -8.88 -2.80 -11.98
N ILE A 17 -7.86 -3.59 -11.65
CA ILE A 17 -7.34 -3.76 -10.28
C ILE A 17 -5.85 -3.48 -10.29
N PHE A 18 -5.39 -2.69 -9.32
CA PHE A 18 -3.97 -2.55 -9.00
C PHE A 18 -3.75 -2.93 -7.54
N VAL A 19 -2.66 -3.62 -7.28
CA VAL A 19 -2.17 -3.91 -5.94
C VAL A 19 -0.76 -3.36 -5.86
N ALA A 20 -0.57 -2.32 -5.09
CA ALA A 20 0.70 -1.62 -4.98
C ALA A 20 1.31 -1.75 -3.58
N LEU A 21 2.63 -1.94 -3.52
CA LEU A 21 3.43 -1.89 -2.29
C LEU A 21 4.12 -0.54 -2.11
N THR A 22 4.29 0.21 -3.21
CA THR A 22 4.97 1.50 -3.24
C THR A 22 4.08 2.56 -3.83
N ASN A 23 4.45 3.81 -3.66
CA ASN A 23 3.72 4.95 -4.23
C ASN A 23 3.81 5.05 -5.76
N SER A 24 4.79 4.39 -6.37
CA SER A 24 5.06 4.43 -7.80
C SER A 24 4.81 3.07 -8.46
N VAL A 25 4.07 3.07 -9.56
CA VAL A 25 3.80 1.88 -10.38
C VAL A 25 3.92 2.28 -11.86
N GLY A 26 4.77 1.56 -12.62
CA GLY A 26 4.88 1.74 -14.07
C GLY A 26 5.27 3.16 -14.50
N GLY A 27 6.03 3.90 -13.68
CA GLY A 27 6.43 5.28 -13.94
C GLY A 27 5.42 6.34 -13.49
N PHE A 28 4.30 5.96 -12.88
CA PHE A 28 3.35 6.87 -12.25
C PHE A 28 3.72 7.02 -10.77
N GLU A 29 4.29 8.15 -10.38
CA GLU A 29 4.83 8.40 -9.03
C GLU A 29 3.77 8.62 -7.94
N THR A 30 2.51 8.75 -8.31
CA THR A 30 1.43 9.13 -7.38
C THR A 30 0.20 8.24 -7.46
N ILE A 31 0.37 6.99 -7.90
CA ILE A 31 -0.77 6.06 -8.03
C ILE A 31 -1.27 5.60 -6.66
N ALA A 32 -0.35 5.44 -5.70
CA ALA A 32 -0.64 5.12 -4.30
C ALA A 32 0.13 6.10 -3.38
N PRO A 33 -0.32 7.37 -3.27
CA PRO A 33 0.47 8.45 -2.67
C PRO A 33 0.78 8.26 -1.18
N ASP A 34 0.01 7.44 -0.48
CA ASP A 34 0.18 7.11 0.94
C ASP A 34 0.75 5.71 1.19
N ALA A 35 1.26 5.04 0.14
CA ALA A 35 1.91 3.74 0.29
C ALA A 35 3.22 3.88 1.08
N LYS A 36 3.42 2.95 2.03
CA LYS A 36 4.63 2.87 2.85
C LYS A 36 5.27 1.50 2.70
N LEU A 37 6.60 1.47 2.74
CA LEU A 37 7.38 0.25 2.50
C LEU A 37 7.32 -0.74 3.67
N ASP A 38 7.03 -0.23 4.87
CA ASP A 38 7.17 -0.96 6.14
C ASP A 38 5.86 -1.08 6.95
N ASP A 39 4.72 -0.59 6.43
CA ASP A 39 3.44 -0.64 7.13
C ASP A 39 2.80 -2.04 7.13
N GLY A 40 3.30 -2.95 6.29
CA GLY A 40 2.77 -4.31 6.14
C GLY A 40 1.46 -4.37 5.38
N LYS A 41 1.17 -3.37 4.56
CA LYS A 41 -0.08 -3.30 3.79
C LYS A 41 0.17 -3.18 2.30
N PHE A 42 -0.75 -3.71 1.53
CA PHE A 42 -0.95 -3.37 0.13
C PHE A 42 -1.87 -2.16 0.01
N THR A 43 -1.68 -1.39 -1.05
CA THR A 43 -2.70 -0.46 -1.52
C THR A 43 -3.47 -1.13 -2.65
N LEU A 44 -4.72 -1.51 -2.37
CA LEU A 44 -5.66 -2.03 -3.35
C LEU A 44 -6.42 -0.88 -4.00
N ILE A 45 -6.29 -0.74 -5.30
CA ILE A 45 -6.99 0.27 -6.10
C ILE A 45 -7.90 -0.47 -7.09
N MET A 46 -9.20 -0.35 -6.91
CA MET A 46 -10.20 -0.94 -7.78
C MET A 46 -10.86 0.15 -8.59
N VAL A 47 -10.78 0.04 -9.91
CA VAL A 47 -11.56 0.87 -10.84
C VAL A 47 -12.85 0.14 -11.15
N LYS A 48 -13.97 0.64 -10.64
CA LYS A 48 -15.32 0.10 -10.94
C LYS A 48 -15.56 0.15 -12.45
N THR A 49 -16.57 -0.58 -12.91
CA THR A 49 -16.90 -0.60 -14.33
C THR A 49 -17.02 0.82 -14.88
N ALA A 50 -16.17 1.14 -15.83
CA ALA A 50 -16.04 2.45 -16.45
C ALA A 50 -15.91 2.31 -17.97
N ASN A 51 -16.44 3.26 -18.72
CA ASN A 51 -16.26 3.34 -20.17
C ASN A 51 -14.88 3.95 -20.52
N LEU A 52 -14.50 3.89 -21.80
CA LEU A 52 -13.20 4.36 -22.25
C LEU A 52 -12.93 5.85 -21.91
N PHE A 53 -13.93 6.71 -22.05
CA PHE A 53 -13.77 8.14 -21.74
C PHE A 53 -13.53 8.38 -20.24
N GLU A 54 -14.24 7.62 -19.41
CA GLU A 54 -14.06 7.65 -17.95
C GLU A 54 -12.67 7.15 -17.54
N LEU A 55 -12.14 6.12 -18.21
CA LEU A 55 -10.79 5.63 -17.96
C LEU A 55 -9.73 6.68 -18.35
N VAL A 56 -9.90 7.34 -19.48
CA VAL A 56 -9.00 8.45 -19.89
C VAL A 56 -9.04 9.59 -18.88
N ASP A 57 -10.22 9.95 -18.37
CA ASP A 57 -10.36 10.97 -17.33
C ASP A 57 -9.65 10.56 -16.03
N LEU A 58 -9.76 9.29 -15.60
CA LEU A 58 -9.04 8.77 -14.43
C LEU A 58 -7.52 8.83 -14.61
N ILE A 59 -7.01 8.43 -15.79
CA ILE A 59 -5.58 8.55 -16.11
C ILE A 59 -5.12 10.00 -15.98
N ARG A 60 -5.90 10.95 -16.50
CA ARG A 60 -5.60 12.37 -16.37
C ARG A 60 -5.52 12.82 -14.90
N GLN A 61 -6.42 12.33 -14.04
CA GLN A 61 -6.41 12.64 -12.61
C GLN A 61 -5.17 12.07 -11.90
N VAL A 62 -4.72 10.88 -12.29
CA VAL A 62 -3.44 10.30 -11.82
C VAL A 62 -2.29 11.23 -12.16
N LEU A 63 -2.19 11.66 -13.43
CA LEU A 63 -1.13 12.56 -13.91
C LEU A 63 -1.17 13.96 -13.28
N GLN A 64 -2.32 14.38 -12.75
CA GLN A 64 -2.51 15.68 -12.08
C GLN A 64 -2.23 15.63 -10.57
N GLY A 65 -1.41 14.70 -10.10
CA GLY A 65 -0.97 14.62 -8.71
C GLY A 65 -1.86 13.74 -7.82
N GLY A 66 -2.34 12.61 -8.35
CA GLY A 66 -2.99 11.59 -7.55
C GLY A 66 -4.43 11.88 -7.10
N LYS A 67 -5.12 12.81 -7.73
CA LYS A 67 -6.50 13.19 -7.37
C LYS A 67 -7.52 12.08 -7.60
N HIS A 68 -7.17 11.04 -8.36
CA HIS A 68 -8.01 9.87 -8.66
C HIS A 68 -8.48 9.13 -7.40
N ILE A 69 -7.73 9.16 -6.30
CA ILE A 69 -8.11 8.47 -5.05
C ILE A 69 -9.43 8.98 -4.44
N TYR A 70 -9.83 10.19 -4.80
CA TYR A 70 -11.11 10.79 -4.36
C TYR A 70 -12.25 10.58 -5.35
N ASP A 71 -11.99 9.92 -6.49
CA ASP A 71 -13.02 9.69 -7.50
C ASP A 71 -13.95 8.55 -7.06
N LYS A 72 -15.27 8.74 -7.17
CA LYS A 72 -16.29 7.76 -6.77
C LYS A 72 -16.21 6.42 -7.53
N ARG A 73 -15.54 6.40 -8.68
CA ARG A 73 -15.30 5.20 -9.50
C ARG A 73 -14.13 4.37 -8.94
N ILE A 74 -13.33 4.95 -8.05
CA ILE A 74 -12.20 4.30 -7.40
C ILE A 74 -12.61 3.81 -6.02
N SER A 75 -12.21 2.59 -5.68
CA SER A 75 -12.12 2.13 -4.30
C SER A 75 -10.65 1.99 -3.96
N TYR A 76 -10.22 2.70 -2.95
CA TYR A 76 -8.84 2.78 -2.49
C TYR A 76 -8.77 2.23 -1.07
N ILE A 77 -8.10 1.11 -0.88
CA ILE A 77 -8.15 0.32 0.36
C ILE A 77 -6.75 -0.12 0.75
N LYS A 78 -6.39 0.04 2.02
CA LYS A 78 -5.20 -0.54 2.62
C LYS A 78 -5.53 -1.90 3.23
N THR A 79 -4.82 -2.94 2.84
CA THR A 79 -5.07 -4.31 3.33
C THR A 79 -3.77 -5.08 3.45
N ASN A 80 -3.70 -5.98 4.43
CA ASN A 80 -2.57 -6.88 4.62
C ASN A 80 -2.74 -8.17 3.80
N SER A 81 -3.99 -8.58 3.59
CA SER A 81 -4.37 -9.81 2.90
C SER A 81 -5.44 -9.55 1.86
N LEU A 82 -5.40 -10.27 0.75
CA LEU A 82 -6.27 -10.06 -0.39
C LEU A 82 -6.53 -11.37 -1.13
N ASP A 83 -7.81 -11.73 -1.30
CA ASP A 83 -8.25 -12.79 -2.21
C ASP A 83 -8.98 -12.19 -3.40
N ILE A 84 -8.62 -12.58 -4.60
CA ILE A 84 -9.28 -12.15 -5.84
C ILE A 84 -9.82 -13.38 -6.56
N GLU A 85 -11.16 -13.45 -6.72
CA GLU A 85 -11.85 -14.52 -7.42
C GLU A 85 -12.66 -13.97 -8.60
N PRO A 86 -12.49 -14.48 -9.82
CA PRO A 86 -13.41 -14.19 -10.90
C PRO A 86 -14.79 -14.83 -10.60
N LEU A 87 -15.88 -14.14 -10.92
CA LEU A 87 -17.25 -14.66 -10.81
C LEU A 87 -17.81 -15.09 -12.16
N SER A 88 -17.03 -15.01 -13.23
CA SER A 88 -17.34 -15.52 -14.57
C SER A 88 -16.32 -16.58 -14.97
N ASP A 89 -16.60 -17.32 -16.03
CA ASP A 89 -15.68 -18.30 -16.61
C ASP A 89 -14.56 -17.63 -17.45
N ASP A 90 -14.56 -16.31 -17.52
CA ASP A 90 -13.54 -15.56 -18.24
C ASP A 90 -12.18 -15.68 -17.55
N ARG A 91 -11.15 -15.89 -18.36
CA ARG A 91 -9.79 -15.93 -17.86
C ARG A 91 -9.35 -14.55 -17.36
N MET A 92 -8.92 -14.48 -16.10
CA MET A 92 -8.37 -13.27 -15.49
C MET A 92 -6.88 -13.44 -15.27
N MET A 93 -6.08 -12.88 -16.17
CA MET A 93 -4.62 -12.92 -16.08
C MET A 93 -4.11 -11.89 -15.08
N ILE A 94 -3.10 -12.29 -14.31
CA ILE A 94 -2.38 -11.42 -13.37
C ILE A 94 -1.12 -10.93 -14.05
N ASN A 95 -0.90 -9.63 -14.03
CA ASN A 95 0.36 -9.00 -14.37
C ASN A 95 1.14 -8.73 -13.08
N LEU A 96 2.33 -9.27 -12.97
CA LEU A 96 3.24 -9.09 -11.85
C LEU A 96 4.45 -8.31 -12.34
N ASP A 97 4.47 -7.00 -12.05
CA ASP A 97 5.56 -6.08 -12.42
C ASP A 97 5.97 -6.12 -13.90
N GLY A 98 4.99 -6.30 -14.80
CA GLY A 98 5.20 -6.36 -16.24
C GLY A 98 5.24 -7.77 -16.83
N GLU A 99 5.32 -8.80 -15.98
CA GLU A 99 5.36 -10.19 -16.40
C GLU A 99 4.06 -10.93 -16.11
N TYR A 100 3.87 -12.10 -16.73
CA TYR A 100 2.73 -12.97 -16.44
C TYR A 100 2.92 -13.66 -15.09
N GLY A 101 2.07 -13.30 -14.13
CA GLY A 101 2.07 -13.81 -12.76
C GLY A 101 1.07 -14.94 -12.47
N GLY A 102 0.49 -15.55 -13.51
CA GLY A 102 -0.54 -16.58 -13.37
C GLY A 102 -1.94 -16.07 -13.66
N ASP A 103 -2.94 -16.87 -13.32
CA ASP A 103 -4.35 -16.56 -13.47
C ASP A 103 -5.06 -16.54 -12.11
N ALA A 104 -6.10 -15.73 -11.98
CA ALA A 104 -6.97 -15.79 -10.80
C ALA A 104 -7.78 -17.14 -10.80
N PRO A 105 -8.18 -17.65 -9.62
CA PRO A 105 -8.13 -16.98 -8.32
C PRO A 105 -6.73 -16.87 -7.75
N ILE A 106 -6.46 -15.78 -7.00
CA ILE A 106 -5.18 -15.54 -6.36
C ILE A 106 -5.37 -15.08 -4.92
N HIS A 107 -4.48 -15.54 -4.03
CA HIS A 107 -4.32 -15.05 -2.68
C HIS A 107 -3.00 -14.28 -2.57
N LEU A 108 -3.05 -13.06 -2.01
CA LEU A 108 -1.90 -12.23 -1.74
C LEU A 108 -1.82 -11.93 -0.23
N GLN A 109 -0.63 -12.11 0.33
CA GLN A 109 -0.34 -11.82 1.73
C GLN A 109 0.89 -10.91 1.81
N ASN A 110 0.77 -9.76 2.48
CA ASN A 110 1.94 -8.93 2.76
C ASN A 110 2.74 -9.54 3.92
N LEU A 111 4.04 -9.67 3.71
CA LEU A 111 4.98 -10.15 4.72
C LEU A 111 5.81 -8.98 5.24
N LYS A 112 5.26 -8.26 6.21
CA LYS A 112 5.92 -7.09 6.82
C LYS A 112 7.33 -7.44 7.30
N ASN A 113 8.29 -6.58 6.97
CA ASN A 113 9.71 -6.68 7.39
C ASN A 113 10.36 -8.04 7.05
N HIS A 114 9.88 -8.71 5.98
CA HIS A 114 10.40 -10.01 5.57
C HIS A 114 11.75 -9.95 4.84
N ILE A 115 12.04 -8.82 4.22
CA ILE A 115 13.27 -8.59 3.47
C ILE A 115 14.01 -7.39 4.08
N GLU A 116 15.31 -7.52 4.25
CA GLU A 116 16.20 -6.46 4.68
C GLU A 116 17.03 -5.96 3.50
N PHE A 117 17.15 -4.64 3.36
CA PHE A 117 17.96 -4.00 2.34
C PHE A 117 19.04 -3.14 2.99
N TYR A 118 20.23 -3.13 2.39
CA TYR A 118 21.21 -2.10 2.66
C TYR A 118 20.89 -0.88 1.80
N ALA A 119 20.49 0.20 2.42
CA ALA A 119 20.15 1.45 1.73
C ALA A 119 20.75 2.66 2.47
N ASN A 120 20.97 3.73 1.73
CA ASN A 120 21.29 5.02 2.34
C ASN A 120 20.00 5.62 2.88
N ILE A 121 19.82 5.60 4.20
CA ILE A 121 18.59 6.05 4.86
C ILE A 121 18.34 7.54 4.60
N ASP A 122 19.40 8.34 4.44
CA ASP A 122 19.28 9.79 4.18
C ASP A 122 18.69 10.12 2.78
N GLU A 123 18.65 9.12 1.89
CA GLU A 123 18.08 9.25 0.54
C GLU A 123 16.63 8.74 0.46
N ILE A 124 16.12 8.09 1.52
CA ILE A 124 14.75 7.57 1.58
C ILE A 124 13.85 8.72 2.05
N SER A 125 12.78 8.97 1.30
CA SER A 125 11.77 9.96 1.71
C SER A 125 11.07 9.53 3.00
N ASP A 126 10.89 10.46 3.94
CA ASP A 126 10.14 10.23 5.18
C ASP A 126 8.71 9.73 4.91
N ASP A 127 8.14 10.09 3.76
CA ASP A 127 6.83 9.62 3.35
C ASP A 127 6.78 8.14 2.96
N ALA A 128 7.94 7.53 2.65
CA ALA A 128 8.04 6.15 2.19
C ALA A 128 8.09 5.11 3.31
N ILE A 129 8.35 5.54 4.54
CA ILE A 129 8.45 4.69 5.73
C ILE A 129 7.47 5.15 6.82
N THR A 130 7.13 4.23 7.71
CA THR A 130 6.38 4.56 8.92
C THR A 130 7.37 5.16 9.93
N LEU A 131 7.29 6.45 10.17
CA LEU A 131 8.03 7.05 11.27
C LEU A 131 7.46 6.50 12.58
N PRO A 132 8.34 6.12 13.56
CA PRO A 132 7.87 5.77 14.90
C PRO A 132 7.06 6.92 15.46
N ASP A 133 5.95 6.63 16.12
CA ASP A 133 5.10 7.65 16.73
C ASP A 133 5.99 8.59 17.58
N THR A 134 5.82 9.89 17.37
CA THR A 134 6.61 10.91 18.07
C THR A 134 6.47 10.78 19.59
N ASP A 135 5.33 10.24 20.05
CA ASP A 135 5.08 9.94 21.46
C ASP A 135 5.91 8.74 21.95
N GLU A 136 6.16 7.74 21.13
CA GLU A 136 6.97 6.56 21.47
C GLU A 136 8.46 6.93 21.56
N LEU A 137 8.96 7.71 20.60
CA LEU A 137 10.33 8.27 20.65
C LEU A 137 10.54 9.22 21.84
N ALA A 138 9.52 10.02 22.19
CA ALA A 138 9.57 10.89 23.35
C ALA A 138 9.58 10.07 24.65
N LEU A 139 8.81 9.00 24.74
CA LEU A 139 8.80 8.09 25.88
C LEU A 139 10.10 7.32 26.02
N GLU A 140 10.68 6.81 24.94
CA GLU A 140 11.99 6.15 24.97
C GLU A 140 13.12 7.10 25.38
N ALA A 141 13.12 8.33 24.86
CA ALA A 141 14.09 9.35 25.22
C ALA A 141 13.97 9.77 26.72
N ILE A 142 12.75 9.82 27.24
CA ILE A 142 12.48 10.07 28.66
C ILE A 142 12.94 8.87 29.49
N ALA A 143 12.64 7.64 29.11
CA ALA A 143 13.06 6.42 29.79
C ALA A 143 14.58 6.30 29.85
N GLN A 144 15.29 6.57 28.75
CA GLN A 144 16.74 6.60 28.72
C GLN A 144 17.34 7.68 29.65
N LYS A 145 16.74 8.87 29.71
CA LYS A 145 17.17 9.91 30.66
C LYS A 145 17.04 9.46 32.12
N PHE A 146 15.92 8.88 32.48
CA PHE A 146 15.69 8.38 33.84
C PHE A 146 16.64 7.23 34.21
N SER A 147 16.94 6.31 33.28
CA SER A 147 17.91 5.25 33.51
C SER A 147 19.32 5.78 33.73
N THR A 148 19.73 6.77 32.95
CA THR A 148 21.06 7.41 33.10
C THR A 148 21.19 8.22 34.39
N GLU A 149 20.13 8.84 34.86
CA GLU A 149 20.12 9.55 36.14
C GLU A 149 20.11 8.58 37.33
N ALA A 150 19.38 7.46 37.25
CA ALA A 150 19.39 6.43 38.28
C ALA A 150 20.76 5.79 38.47
N GLU A 151 21.48 5.48 37.39
CA GLU A 151 22.84 4.96 37.43
C GLU A 151 23.87 5.92 38.03
N LYS A 152 23.64 7.24 37.92
CA LYS A 152 24.49 8.26 38.55
C LYS A 152 24.29 8.36 40.06
N ILE A 153 23.06 8.13 40.52
CA ILE A 153 22.73 8.17 41.96
C ILE A 153 23.24 6.93 42.72
N GLU A 154 23.34 5.79 42.03
CA GLU A 154 23.86 4.55 42.63
C GLU A 154 25.40 4.52 42.73
N ASN A 155 26.11 5.38 42.02
CA ASN A 155 27.57 5.43 41.97
C ASN A 155 28.20 6.59 42.76
N ASP A 156 27.41 7.41 43.46
CA ASP A 156 27.81 8.43 44.42
C ASP A 156 27.50 7.98 45.88
#